data_0856c75e185932e2de7ae791e0835fef
#
_entry.id   0856c75e185932e2de7ae791e0835fef
#
_cell.length_a   1.000
_cell.length_b   1.000
_cell.length_c   1.000
_cell.angle_alpha   90.00
_cell.angle_beta   90.00
_cell.angle_gamma   90.00
#
_symmetry.space_group_name_H-M   'P 1'
#
loop_
_entity.id
_entity.type
_entity.pdbx_description
1 polymer ?
#
loop_
_entity_poly.entity_id
_entity_poly.type
_entity_poly.pdbx_seq_one_letter_code
_entity_poly.pdbx_strand_id
1 'polypeptide(L)'
;IDFSSSPLALGGSAFAQSQGKVGDDVARVASADYFRDAFNAVQQLVQEGLLLAGHDISAGGLITCLLEMCFARVEGGLDVDLAKFRDTDLVRILFAENPGVVVQVADAHKKRFLEVLDAAGVACVKIAKPCDERHVMVHFHGADYQFGVDYLRDVWYKTSYLLDTRQSFHGCARQRYENYGRQPLEFHFHPEFRGTFASLG
;
A
#
# COMPACT_ATOMS: atom_id res chain seq x y z
N ILE A 1 -7.08 7.09 1.78
CA ILE A 1 -8.51 7.26 1.39
C ILE A 1 -9.25 6.06 1.93
N ASP A 2 -10.29 6.28 2.72
CA ASP A 2 -11.16 5.24 3.26
C ASP A 2 -12.26 4.89 2.26
N PHE A 3 -12.52 3.59 2.07
CA PHE A 3 -13.62 3.09 1.24
C PHE A 3 -14.70 2.41 2.08
N SER A 4 -14.42 2.17 3.37
CA SER A 4 -15.29 1.36 4.23
C SER A 4 -16.40 2.16 4.92
N SER A 5 -16.09 3.41 5.31
CA SER A 5 -16.93 4.23 6.21
C SER A 5 -17.32 3.47 7.49
N SER A 6 -16.44 2.57 7.94
CA SER A 6 -16.66 1.67 9.09
C SER A 6 -15.53 1.80 10.12
N PRO A 7 -15.76 1.50 11.40
CA PRO A 7 -14.68 1.32 12.34
C PRO A 7 -13.68 0.26 11.86
N LEU A 8 -12.41 0.44 12.22
CA LEU A 8 -11.37 -0.54 11.94
C LEU A 8 -11.65 -1.84 12.70
N ALA A 9 -11.52 -2.99 12.03
CA ALA A 9 -11.83 -4.29 12.58
C ALA A 9 -10.76 -5.32 12.23
N LEU A 10 -10.38 -6.16 13.19
CA LEU A 10 -9.32 -7.17 13.05
C LEU A 10 -9.85 -8.58 12.78
N GLY A 11 -11.15 -8.84 12.98
CA GLY A 11 -11.74 -10.16 12.77
C GLY A 11 -11.57 -10.63 11.33
N GLY A 12 -11.12 -11.86 11.16
CA GLY A 12 -10.84 -12.47 9.85
C GLY A 12 -9.55 -11.98 9.17
N SER A 13 -8.87 -10.94 9.70
CA SER A 13 -7.64 -10.42 9.12
C SER A 13 -6.49 -11.43 9.16
N ALA A 14 -5.49 -11.27 8.29
CA ALA A 14 -4.27 -12.07 8.32
C ALA A 14 -3.56 -11.98 9.68
N PHE A 15 -3.61 -10.80 10.34
CA PHE A 15 -3.10 -10.64 11.69
C PHE A 15 -3.82 -11.54 12.70
N ALA A 16 -5.16 -11.51 12.74
CA ALA A 16 -5.94 -12.35 13.65
C ALA A 16 -5.67 -13.84 13.40
N GLN A 17 -5.62 -14.26 12.14
CA GLN A 17 -5.30 -15.64 11.75
C GLN A 17 -3.89 -16.04 12.20
N SER A 18 -2.88 -15.17 12.07
CA SER A 18 -1.52 -15.45 12.53
C SER A 18 -1.42 -15.67 14.05
N GLN A 19 -2.37 -15.10 14.80
CA GLN A 19 -2.49 -15.30 16.27
C GLN A 19 -3.38 -16.51 16.64
N GLY A 20 -3.84 -17.29 15.66
CA GLY A 20 -4.77 -18.40 15.90
C GLY A 20 -6.16 -17.95 16.36
N LYS A 21 -6.55 -16.71 16.06
CA LYS A 21 -7.82 -16.10 16.43
C LYS A 21 -8.55 -15.64 15.18
N VAL A 22 -9.86 -15.82 15.11
CA VAL A 22 -10.66 -15.31 13.99
C VAL A 22 -11.29 -13.96 14.34
N GLY A 23 -11.84 -13.84 15.56
CA GLY A 23 -12.57 -12.66 16.03
C GLY A 23 -13.97 -12.55 15.42
N ASP A 24 -14.82 -11.75 16.04
CA ASP A 24 -16.24 -11.60 15.66
C ASP A 24 -16.50 -10.28 14.91
N ASP A 25 -15.61 -9.29 15.02
CA ASP A 25 -15.75 -7.98 14.38
C ASP A 25 -14.86 -7.94 13.12
N VAL A 26 -15.50 -8.08 11.96
CA VAL A 26 -14.84 -8.16 10.65
C VAL A 26 -14.89 -6.83 9.90
N ALA A 27 -13.88 -6.60 9.05
CA ALA A 27 -13.87 -5.48 8.13
C ALA A 27 -15.11 -5.52 7.22
N ARG A 28 -15.77 -4.37 7.04
CA ARG A 28 -17.00 -4.27 6.25
C ARG A 28 -17.11 -2.92 5.55
N VAL A 29 -17.93 -2.86 4.53
CA VAL A 29 -18.39 -1.63 3.90
C VAL A 29 -19.72 -1.23 4.54
N ALA A 30 -19.78 -0.08 5.20
CA ALA A 30 -21.01 0.38 5.85
C ALA A 30 -22.05 0.90 4.85
N SER A 31 -21.60 1.46 3.71
CA SER A 31 -22.46 2.05 2.69
C SER A 31 -21.92 1.74 1.29
N ALA A 32 -22.72 1.08 0.47
CA ALA A 32 -22.39 0.82 -0.92
C ALA A 32 -22.29 2.11 -1.76
N ASP A 33 -23.10 3.11 -1.46
CA ASP A 33 -23.04 4.42 -2.13
C ASP A 33 -21.75 5.14 -1.81
N TYR A 34 -21.33 5.17 -0.53
CA TYR A 34 -20.04 5.74 -0.14
C TYR A 34 -18.87 5.03 -0.83
N PHE A 35 -18.88 3.70 -0.87
CA PHE A 35 -17.86 2.93 -1.57
C PHE A 35 -17.79 3.28 -3.05
N ARG A 36 -18.94 3.37 -3.73
CA ARG A 36 -19.03 3.79 -5.13
C ARG A 36 -18.44 5.20 -5.33
N ASP A 37 -18.80 6.15 -4.45
CA ASP A 37 -18.37 7.53 -4.56
C ASP A 37 -16.86 7.66 -4.28
N ALA A 38 -16.30 6.89 -3.32
CA ALA A 38 -14.87 6.79 -3.08
C ALA A 38 -14.13 6.19 -4.29
N PHE A 39 -14.67 5.11 -4.87
CA PHE A 39 -14.10 4.51 -6.08
C PHE A 39 -14.09 5.51 -7.26
N ASN A 40 -15.20 6.18 -7.52
CA ASN A 40 -15.31 7.16 -8.60
C ASN A 40 -14.36 8.35 -8.39
N ALA A 41 -14.21 8.84 -7.16
CA ALA A 41 -13.26 9.89 -6.83
C ALA A 41 -11.82 9.47 -7.13
N VAL A 42 -11.42 8.23 -6.76
CA VAL A 42 -10.09 7.71 -7.10
C VAL A 42 -9.92 7.57 -8.61
N GLN A 43 -10.92 7.09 -9.35
CA GLN A 43 -10.86 7.04 -10.81
C GLN A 43 -10.66 8.43 -11.42
N GLN A 44 -11.34 9.45 -10.90
CA GLN A 44 -11.14 10.82 -11.33
C GLN A 44 -9.72 11.31 -11.06
N LEU A 45 -9.17 11.04 -9.86
CA LEU A 45 -7.79 11.41 -9.52
C LEU A 45 -6.76 10.76 -10.47
N VAL A 46 -6.99 9.51 -10.87
CA VAL A 46 -6.16 8.80 -11.86
C VAL A 46 -6.29 9.46 -13.25
N GLN A 47 -7.51 9.73 -13.70
CA GLN A 47 -7.76 10.35 -15.01
C GLN A 47 -7.17 11.77 -15.12
N GLU A 48 -7.19 12.53 -14.02
CA GLU A 48 -6.58 13.86 -13.95
C GLU A 48 -5.06 13.82 -13.79
N GLY A 49 -4.43 12.62 -13.66
CA GLY A 49 -2.99 12.47 -13.51
C GLY A 49 -2.43 13.03 -12.20
N LEU A 50 -3.23 13.05 -11.12
CA LEU A 50 -2.87 13.63 -9.84
C LEU A 50 -2.08 12.70 -8.92
N LEU A 51 -2.11 11.39 -9.21
CA LEU A 51 -1.48 10.36 -8.39
C LEU A 51 -0.12 9.97 -8.96
N LEU A 52 0.90 9.93 -8.10
CA LEU A 52 2.25 9.47 -8.44
C LEU A 52 2.40 7.95 -8.23
N ALA A 53 1.73 7.42 -7.22
CA ALA A 53 1.68 6.00 -6.89
C ALA A 53 0.41 5.70 -6.10
N GLY A 54 0.01 4.44 -6.06
CA GLY A 54 -1.13 3.99 -5.27
C GLY A 54 -1.10 2.50 -5.02
N HIS A 55 -1.66 2.09 -3.89
CA HIS A 55 -1.82 0.70 -3.50
C HIS A 55 -3.09 0.52 -2.66
N ASP A 56 -3.80 -0.58 -2.84
CA ASP A 56 -4.96 -0.94 -2.03
C ASP A 56 -4.54 -1.46 -0.65
N ILE A 57 -5.40 -1.23 0.33
CA ILE A 57 -5.28 -1.87 1.64
C ILE A 57 -6.01 -3.21 1.55
N SER A 58 -5.25 -4.29 1.65
CA SER A 58 -5.73 -5.66 1.54
C SER A 58 -5.17 -6.53 2.67
N ALA A 59 -4.87 -7.81 2.41
CA ALA A 59 -4.33 -8.73 3.41
C ALA A 59 -3.09 -8.18 4.11
N GLY A 60 -3.11 -8.17 5.45
CA GLY A 60 -2.05 -7.60 6.29
C GLY A 60 -2.21 -6.11 6.63
N GLY A 61 -3.25 -5.45 6.10
CA GLY A 61 -3.64 -4.10 6.47
C GLY A 61 -2.71 -2.99 5.99
N LEU A 62 -2.82 -1.83 6.64
CA LEU A 62 -2.10 -0.61 6.26
C LEU A 62 -0.57 -0.80 6.25
N ILE A 63 -0.01 -1.49 7.23
CA ILE A 63 1.46 -1.66 7.32
C ILE A 63 2.00 -2.46 6.14
N THR A 64 1.30 -3.52 5.73
CA THR A 64 1.68 -4.31 4.56
C THR A 64 1.60 -3.48 3.29
N CYS A 65 0.51 -2.74 3.09
CA CYS A 65 0.36 -1.81 1.97
C CYS A 65 1.51 -0.80 1.88
N LEU A 66 1.91 -0.16 2.99
CA LEU A 66 3.02 0.80 3.04
C LEU A 66 4.37 0.14 2.70
N LEU A 67 4.61 -1.07 3.20
CA LEU A 67 5.82 -1.84 2.90
C LEU A 67 5.88 -2.24 1.42
N GLU A 68 4.77 -2.73 0.85
CA GLU A 68 4.67 -3.13 -0.55
C GLU A 68 4.90 -1.94 -1.49
N MET A 69 4.43 -0.74 -1.14
CA MET A 69 4.76 0.48 -1.89
C MET A 69 6.27 0.79 -1.89
N CYS A 70 7.02 0.37 -0.87
CA CYS A 70 8.48 0.54 -0.79
C CYS A 70 9.25 -0.58 -1.51
N PHE A 71 8.64 -1.75 -1.77
CA PHE A 71 9.34 -2.90 -2.33
C PHE A 71 9.77 -2.71 -3.79
N ALA A 72 9.08 -1.87 -4.54
CA ALA A 72 9.37 -1.63 -5.95
C ALA A 72 10.72 -0.90 -6.19
N ARG A 73 11.29 -0.28 -5.18
CA ARG A 73 12.60 0.39 -5.24
C ARG A 73 13.58 -0.26 -4.28
N VAL A 74 14.87 -0.05 -4.55
CA VAL A 74 15.97 -0.52 -3.69
C VAL A 74 16.40 0.52 -2.65
N GLU A 75 15.92 1.72 -2.77
CA GLU A 75 16.25 2.87 -1.92
C GLU A 75 14.99 3.52 -1.36
N GLY A 76 15.16 4.24 -0.25
CA GLY A 76 14.10 5.00 0.39
C GLY A 76 13.11 4.15 1.21
N GLY A 77 12.30 4.86 1.96
CA GLY A 77 11.27 4.34 2.84
C GLY A 77 10.20 5.40 3.11
N LEU A 78 9.55 5.30 4.27
CA LEU A 78 8.46 6.18 4.67
C LEU A 78 8.62 6.63 6.12
N ASP A 79 8.36 7.91 6.35
CA ASP A 79 8.13 8.52 7.65
C ASP A 79 6.60 8.67 7.83
N VAL A 80 6.02 7.92 8.78
CA VAL A 80 4.58 7.72 8.95
C VAL A 80 4.12 8.30 10.28
N ASP A 81 3.21 9.26 10.25
CA ASP A 81 2.57 9.85 11.42
C ASP A 81 1.08 9.45 11.49
N LEU A 82 0.72 8.65 12.48
CA LEU A 82 -0.63 8.15 12.71
C LEU A 82 -1.43 8.93 13.75
N ALA A 83 -0.92 10.06 14.26
CA ALA A 83 -1.58 10.87 15.29
C ALA A 83 -2.98 11.38 14.89
N LYS A 84 -3.28 11.43 13.60
CA LYS A 84 -4.58 11.88 13.06
C LYS A 84 -5.64 10.79 12.97
N PHE A 85 -5.29 9.54 13.22
CA PHE A 85 -6.29 8.49 13.29
C PHE A 85 -7.19 8.69 14.53
N ARG A 86 -8.46 8.38 14.37
CA ARG A 86 -9.43 8.44 15.49
C ARG A 86 -9.30 7.24 16.42
N ASP A 87 -8.86 6.10 15.88
CA ASP A 87 -8.60 4.90 16.68
C ASP A 87 -7.32 5.10 17.50
N THR A 88 -7.34 4.62 18.75
CA THR A 88 -6.19 4.69 19.67
C THR A 88 -5.43 3.37 19.79
N ASP A 89 -5.87 2.35 19.08
CA ASP A 89 -5.21 1.04 19.02
C ASP A 89 -4.34 0.94 17.78
N LEU A 90 -3.02 1.01 17.99
CA LEU A 90 -2.04 0.94 16.90
C LEU A 90 -2.14 -0.37 16.10
N VAL A 91 -2.40 -1.49 16.78
CA VAL A 91 -2.52 -2.80 16.11
C VAL A 91 -3.71 -2.78 15.16
N ARG A 92 -4.82 -2.19 15.59
CA ARG A 92 -6.01 -2.04 14.75
C ARG A 92 -5.74 -1.13 13.56
N ILE A 93 -5.07 0.01 13.76
CA ILE A 93 -4.72 0.94 12.68
C ILE A 93 -3.82 0.26 11.64
N LEU A 94 -2.81 -0.49 12.08
CA LEU A 94 -1.82 -1.08 11.19
C LEU A 94 -2.32 -2.34 10.47
N PHE A 95 -3.15 -3.15 11.12
CA PHE A 95 -3.46 -4.51 10.66
C PHE A 95 -4.94 -4.75 10.32
N ALA A 96 -5.83 -3.75 10.49
CA ALA A 96 -7.19 -3.88 9.98
C ALA A 96 -7.20 -3.87 8.45
N GLU A 97 -8.00 -4.77 7.87
CA GLU A 97 -8.14 -4.96 6.43
C GLU A 97 -9.41 -4.28 5.90
N ASN A 98 -9.76 -3.14 6.50
CA ASN A 98 -10.84 -2.32 5.99
C ASN A 98 -10.48 -1.80 4.59
N PRO A 99 -11.40 -1.89 3.60
CA PRO A 99 -11.10 -1.44 2.24
C PRO A 99 -10.73 0.03 2.19
N GLY A 100 -9.66 0.32 1.50
CA GLY A 100 -9.11 1.65 1.32
C GLY A 100 -7.94 1.64 0.35
N VAL A 101 -7.40 2.82 0.03
CA VAL A 101 -6.21 2.96 -0.80
C VAL A 101 -5.23 3.96 -0.19
N VAL A 102 -3.96 3.65 -0.27
CA VAL A 102 -2.87 4.59 0.00
C VAL A 102 -2.40 5.16 -1.33
N VAL A 103 -2.30 6.48 -1.42
CA VAL A 103 -1.85 7.15 -2.65
C VAL A 103 -0.77 8.16 -2.34
N GLN A 104 0.17 8.32 -3.26
CA GLN A 104 1.17 9.37 -3.23
C GLN A 104 0.75 10.50 -4.15
N VAL A 105 0.78 11.72 -3.64
CA VAL A 105 0.38 12.94 -4.36
C VAL A 105 1.49 13.98 -4.26
N ALA A 106 1.84 14.61 -5.37
CA ALA A 106 2.76 15.75 -5.36
C ALA A 106 2.17 16.95 -4.60
N ASP A 107 3.01 17.71 -3.89
CA ASP A 107 2.54 18.89 -3.16
C ASP A 107 1.81 19.90 -4.06
N ALA A 108 2.25 20.04 -5.32
CA ALA A 108 1.61 20.89 -6.32
C ALA A 108 0.14 20.47 -6.63
N HIS A 109 -0.19 19.18 -6.50
CA HIS A 109 -1.51 18.65 -6.80
C HIS A 109 -2.42 18.52 -5.57
N LYS A 110 -1.89 18.75 -4.36
CA LYS A 110 -2.58 18.53 -3.09
C LYS A 110 -3.92 19.27 -3.01
N LYS A 111 -3.99 20.52 -3.45
CA LYS A 111 -5.22 21.31 -3.41
C LYS A 111 -6.31 20.65 -4.25
N ARG A 112 -6.01 20.34 -5.52
CA ARG A 112 -6.97 19.71 -6.44
C ARG A 112 -7.38 18.32 -5.97
N PHE A 113 -6.43 17.54 -5.43
CA PHE A 113 -6.69 16.24 -4.83
C PHE A 113 -7.74 16.31 -3.71
N LEU A 114 -7.60 17.26 -2.78
CA LEU A 114 -8.57 17.44 -1.69
C LEU A 114 -9.93 17.92 -2.19
N GLU A 115 -9.96 18.82 -3.17
CA GLU A 115 -11.22 19.29 -3.78
C GLU A 115 -12.04 18.13 -4.38
N VAL A 116 -11.39 17.17 -5.05
CA VAL A 116 -12.07 15.99 -5.63
C VAL A 116 -12.68 15.12 -4.52
N LEU A 117 -11.92 14.84 -3.46
CA LEU A 117 -12.40 14.01 -2.36
C LEU A 117 -13.51 14.70 -1.55
N ASP A 118 -13.34 16.00 -1.27
CA ASP A 118 -14.36 16.79 -0.55
C ASP A 118 -15.67 16.86 -1.32
N ALA A 119 -15.60 17.07 -2.64
CA ALA A 119 -16.79 17.10 -3.51
C ALA A 119 -17.55 15.76 -3.54
N ALA A 120 -16.82 14.64 -3.37
CA ALA A 120 -17.39 13.31 -3.28
C ALA A 120 -17.78 12.91 -1.84
N GLY A 121 -17.49 13.74 -0.82
CA GLY A 121 -17.73 13.41 0.58
C GLY A 121 -16.86 12.27 1.10
N VAL A 122 -15.67 12.06 0.50
CA VAL A 122 -14.79 10.92 0.79
C VAL A 122 -13.70 11.32 1.79
N ALA A 123 -13.59 10.54 2.86
CA ALA A 123 -12.62 10.77 3.92
C ALA A 123 -11.20 10.35 3.49
N CYS A 124 -10.22 11.19 3.82
CA CYS A 124 -8.81 10.87 3.68
C CYS A 124 -7.98 11.40 4.85
N VAL A 125 -6.84 10.77 5.11
CA VAL A 125 -5.87 11.21 6.11
C VAL A 125 -4.49 11.25 5.48
N LYS A 126 -3.76 12.36 5.65
CA LYS A 126 -2.34 12.39 5.31
C LYS A 126 -1.56 11.68 6.42
N ILE A 127 -0.89 10.59 6.07
CA ILE A 127 -0.23 9.69 7.02
C ILE A 127 1.28 9.62 6.86
N ALA A 128 1.84 9.93 5.68
CA ALA A 128 3.24 9.64 5.44
C ALA A 128 3.91 10.66 4.52
N LYS A 129 5.25 10.65 4.56
CA LYS A 129 6.15 11.26 3.59
C LYS A 129 7.22 10.25 3.19
N PRO A 130 7.66 10.21 1.92
CA PRO A 130 8.86 9.48 1.54
C PRO A 130 10.09 10.03 2.29
N CYS A 131 11.02 9.13 2.63
CA CYS A 131 12.32 9.46 3.20
C CYS A 131 13.43 8.65 2.51
N ASP A 132 14.69 9.05 2.72
CA ASP A 132 15.84 8.41 2.07
C ASP A 132 16.27 7.12 2.79
N GLU A 133 15.90 6.98 4.07
CA GLU A 133 16.23 5.81 4.88
C GLU A 133 15.41 4.59 4.45
N ARG A 134 16.04 3.40 4.46
CA ARG A 134 15.45 2.14 4.01
C ARG A 134 14.60 1.47 5.08
N HIS A 135 13.63 2.20 5.64
CA HIS A 135 12.66 1.70 6.63
C HIS A 135 11.32 2.43 6.52
N VAL A 136 10.29 1.83 7.08
CA VAL A 136 9.04 2.50 7.42
C VAL A 136 9.09 2.83 8.89
N MET A 137 9.19 4.13 9.22
CA MET A 137 9.16 4.63 10.59
C MET A 137 7.73 5.07 10.94
N VAL A 138 7.15 4.49 11.98
CA VAL A 138 5.78 4.81 12.41
C VAL A 138 5.83 5.54 13.74
N HIS A 139 5.32 6.77 13.76
CA HIS A 139 5.16 7.60 14.94
C HIS A 139 3.71 7.53 15.43
N PHE A 140 3.53 7.14 16.70
CA PHE A 140 2.21 7.03 17.31
C PHE A 140 2.25 7.30 18.80
N HIS A 141 1.53 8.33 19.27
CA HIS A 141 1.42 8.72 20.68
C HIS A 141 2.75 8.84 21.44
N GLY A 142 3.79 9.36 20.76
CA GLY A 142 5.11 9.56 21.35
C GLY A 142 6.00 8.31 21.39
N ALA A 143 5.57 7.22 20.77
CA ALA A 143 6.38 6.02 20.53
C ALA A 143 6.71 5.88 19.05
N ASP A 144 7.88 5.33 18.77
CA ASP A 144 8.41 5.11 17.42
C ASP A 144 8.57 3.61 17.17
N TYR A 145 8.12 3.17 15.99
CA TYR A 145 8.20 1.77 15.55
C TYR A 145 8.87 1.71 14.18
N GLN A 146 9.97 0.99 14.10
CA GLN A 146 10.77 0.87 12.88
C GLN A 146 10.58 -0.49 12.21
N PHE A 147 10.25 -0.46 10.92
CA PHE A 147 10.09 -1.64 10.07
C PHE A 147 11.14 -1.61 8.95
N GLY A 148 12.11 -2.52 8.99
CA GLY A 148 13.16 -2.61 7.97
C GLY A 148 12.61 -3.16 6.65
N VAL A 149 12.64 -2.35 5.58
CA VAL A 149 11.99 -2.68 4.31
C VAL A 149 12.59 -3.93 3.67
N ASP A 150 13.91 -4.04 3.57
CA ASP A 150 14.56 -5.16 2.89
C ASP A 150 14.33 -6.48 3.62
N TYR A 151 14.45 -6.47 4.96
CA TYR A 151 14.18 -7.66 5.77
C TYR A 151 12.73 -8.14 5.62
N LEU A 152 11.77 -7.21 5.72
CA LEU A 152 10.35 -7.54 5.63
C LEU A 152 9.93 -7.93 4.22
N ARG A 153 10.57 -7.37 3.20
CA ARG A 153 10.40 -7.81 1.82
C ARG A 153 10.85 -9.26 1.64
N ASP A 154 11.99 -9.63 2.23
CA ASP A 154 12.47 -11.00 2.15
C ASP A 154 11.54 -11.99 2.87
N VAL A 155 10.99 -11.60 4.02
CA VAL A 155 9.95 -12.37 4.72
C VAL A 155 8.69 -12.52 3.86
N TRP A 156 8.21 -11.42 3.28
CA TRP A 156 7.03 -11.39 2.42
C TRP A 156 7.19 -12.25 1.16
N TYR A 157 8.33 -12.17 0.50
CA TYR A 157 8.60 -12.91 -0.74
C TYR A 157 8.95 -14.39 -0.50
N LYS A 158 9.33 -14.77 0.72
CA LYS A 158 9.85 -16.11 1.03
C LYS A 158 8.92 -17.24 0.60
N THR A 159 7.62 -17.10 0.82
CA THR A 159 6.64 -18.14 0.43
C THR A 159 6.60 -18.32 -1.09
N SER A 160 6.57 -17.23 -1.84
CA SER A 160 6.62 -17.25 -3.31
C SER A 160 7.94 -17.84 -3.82
N TYR A 161 9.05 -17.50 -3.19
CA TYR A 161 10.35 -18.08 -3.49
C TYR A 161 10.38 -19.61 -3.28
N LEU A 162 9.85 -20.09 -2.15
CA LEU A 162 9.80 -21.53 -1.87
C LEU A 162 8.92 -22.28 -2.88
N LEU A 163 7.81 -21.70 -3.33
CA LEU A 163 6.97 -22.26 -4.39
C LEU A 163 7.72 -22.25 -5.73
N ASP A 164 8.36 -21.14 -6.07
CA ASP A 164 9.13 -20.96 -7.29
C ASP A 164 10.28 -21.98 -7.40
N THR A 165 10.94 -22.34 -6.28
CA THR A 165 11.98 -23.41 -6.28
C THR A 165 11.44 -24.77 -6.70
N ARG A 166 10.14 -25.01 -6.63
CA ARG A 166 9.49 -26.25 -7.04
C ARG A 166 9.05 -26.24 -8.51
N GLN A 167 8.88 -25.07 -9.08
CA GLN A 167 8.33 -24.86 -10.43
C GLN A 167 9.38 -24.45 -11.46
N SER A 168 10.49 -23.85 -11.04
CA SER A 168 11.51 -23.32 -11.92
C SER A 168 12.71 -24.25 -12.06
N PHE A 169 13.46 -24.09 -13.18
CA PHE A 169 14.77 -24.74 -13.37
C PHE A 169 15.72 -24.43 -12.20
N HIS A 170 16.63 -25.38 -11.93
CA HIS A 170 17.61 -25.29 -10.86
C HIS A 170 18.33 -23.94 -10.85
N GLY A 171 18.24 -23.23 -9.72
CA GLY A 171 18.91 -21.95 -9.48
C GLY A 171 18.16 -20.69 -9.92
N CYS A 172 17.18 -20.76 -10.83
CA CYS A 172 16.47 -19.57 -11.32
C CYS A 172 15.68 -18.85 -10.24
N ALA A 173 14.98 -19.59 -9.40
CA ALA A 173 14.23 -19.01 -8.27
C ALA A 173 15.16 -18.27 -7.29
N ARG A 174 16.32 -18.89 -7.00
CA ARG A 174 17.34 -18.28 -6.15
C ARG A 174 17.91 -17.00 -6.76
N GLN A 175 18.21 -17.02 -8.05
CA GLN A 175 18.69 -15.83 -8.76
C GLN A 175 17.68 -14.68 -8.70
N ARG A 176 16.39 -14.93 -8.91
CA ARG A 176 15.33 -13.91 -8.76
C ARG A 176 15.27 -13.35 -7.36
N TYR A 177 15.31 -14.22 -6.35
CA TYR A 177 15.29 -13.82 -4.95
C TYR A 177 16.50 -12.95 -4.55
N GLU A 178 17.72 -13.36 -4.94
CA GLU A 178 18.96 -12.66 -4.57
C GLU A 178 19.21 -11.40 -5.41
N ASN A 179 18.73 -11.34 -6.66
CA ASN A 179 18.97 -10.21 -7.55
C ASN A 179 17.97 -9.07 -7.37
N TYR A 180 16.94 -9.25 -6.60
CA TYR A 180 15.93 -8.23 -6.39
C TYR A 180 16.52 -6.87 -5.95
N GLY A 181 17.42 -6.87 -4.96
CA GLY A 181 18.07 -5.66 -4.49
C GLY A 181 19.09 -5.04 -5.45
N ARG A 182 19.37 -5.68 -6.59
CA ARG A 182 20.38 -5.25 -7.57
C ARG A 182 19.78 -4.74 -8.87
N GLN A 183 18.48 -4.97 -9.08
CA GLN A 183 17.78 -4.57 -10.28
C GLN A 183 16.62 -3.66 -9.91
N PRO A 184 16.76 -2.34 -10.10
CA PRO A 184 15.61 -1.46 -10.04
C PRO A 184 14.58 -1.95 -11.06
N LEU A 185 13.32 -2.02 -10.67
CA LEU A 185 12.21 -2.36 -11.57
C LEU A 185 11.92 -1.16 -12.48
N GLU A 186 12.92 -0.74 -13.23
CA GLU A 186 12.81 0.33 -14.21
C GLU A 186 12.71 -0.30 -15.60
N PHE A 187 11.67 0.06 -16.31
CA PHE A 187 11.48 -0.33 -17.69
C PHE A 187 11.61 0.88 -18.60
N HIS A 188 12.61 0.84 -19.48
CA HIS A 188 12.81 1.89 -20.45
C HIS A 188 12.16 1.49 -21.78
N PHE A 189 11.07 2.16 -22.12
CA PHE A 189 10.44 1.98 -23.42
C PHE A 189 11.35 2.53 -24.53
N HIS A 190 11.27 1.90 -25.71
CA HIS A 190 11.90 2.46 -26.90
C HIS A 190 11.41 3.90 -27.13
N PRO A 191 12.27 4.85 -27.52
CA PRO A 191 11.88 6.27 -27.68
C PRO A 191 10.69 6.52 -28.60
N GLU A 192 10.45 5.62 -29.56
CA GLU A 192 9.34 5.69 -30.50
C GLU A 192 8.05 5.04 -29.99
N PHE A 193 8.09 4.35 -28.85
CA PHE A 193 6.90 3.72 -28.28
C PHE A 193 5.89 4.79 -27.85
N ARG A 194 4.65 4.69 -28.33
CA ARG A 194 3.54 5.64 -28.05
C ARG A 194 2.45 5.06 -27.18
N GLY A 195 2.71 3.97 -26.48
CA GLY A 195 1.75 3.34 -25.57
C GLY A 195 0.65 2.52 -26.25
N THR A 196 0.78 2.18 -27.53
CA THR A 196 -0.18 1.35 -28.25
C THR A 196 0.50 0.14 -28.88
N PHE A 197 -0.21 -1.00 -28.96
CA PHE A 197 0.29 -2.19 -29.65
C PHE A 197 0.54 -1.97 -31.15
N ALA A 198 -0.19 -1.04 -31.78
CA ALA A 198 0.01 -0.68 -33.17
C ALA A 198 1.39 -0.04 -33.46
N SER A 199 2.08 0.43 -32.40
CA SER A 199 3.44 0.97 -32.52
C SER A 199 4.55 -0.09 -32.39
N LEU A 200 4.18 -1.34 -32.14
CA LEU A 200 5.09 -2.48 -31.98
C LEU A 200 5.09 -3.42 -33.19
N GLY A 201 4.29 -3.12 -34.23
CA GLY A 201 4.04 -3.96 -35.42
C GLY A 201 5.08 -3.97 -36.47
#